data_eb28c0fb456b860fa128aec89b770bdb
#
_entry.id   eb28c0fb456b860fa128aec89b770bdb
#
_cell.length_a   1.000
_cell.length_b   1.000
_cell.length_c   1.000
_cell.angle_alpha   90.00
_cell.angle_beta   90.00
_cell.angle_gamma   90.00
#
_symmetry.space_group_name_H-M   'P 1'
#
loop_
_entity.id
_entity.type
_entity.pdbx_description
1 polymer ?
#
loop_
_entity_poly.entity_id
_entity_poly.type
_entity_poly.pdbx_seq_one_letter_code
_entity_poly.pdbx_strand_id
1 'polypeptide(L)'
;MKNSRARYLYWVVGAVAAGALAWLFFAPEPVVVEMATAGRGPLEVTVDQEGEVRVHDRYVVAAPVAGKLVRIDLHDGDAVNAGDVVAELEPAPLDPRGRDEAIARVEAAHAGVREAQKRVEQAAAMLAQERSELARVERLVAERFVSPEAADKARTAVTTGIAELEAANARVAAARSEEKVAQAALLALPSADGKPGRIVPLTSPAAGRVLRVNQQSERTVSAGTQVMVIGDPAKLEIVADVLSSDAVKIRAGATAWLEEWGGDRRLRATVRLVEPYAFTKVSALGIEEKRVNVIMDPVDPLGPLGDGYRVEARVVIWSAPDVLKVPASAVFRSGEGWAVFAVEDGRARQRTVEVGARNPFEAEVRSGIAAGTTVIKYPTNEVGEGVRVAAAKR
;
A
#
# COMPACT_ATOMS: atom_id res chain seq x y z
N MET A 1 60.30 -63.93 -42.40
CA MET A 1 59.07 -63.11 -42.47
C MET A 1 58.39 -63.08 -41.14
N LYS A 2 59.06 -62.63 -40.07
CA LYS A 2 58.43 -62.58 -38.69
C LYS A 2 58.39 -61.23 -38.01
N ASN A 3 58.96 -60.12 -38.59
CA ASN A 3 59.08 -58.82 -37.92
C ASN A 3 58.13 -57.74 -38.46
N SER A 4 57.33 -57.99 -39.49
CA SER A 4 56.39 -56.95 -40.00
C SER A 4 55.15 -56.79 -39.17
N ARG A 5 54.61 -57.86 -38.60
CA ARG A 5 53.41 -57.81 -37.76
C ARG A 5 53.61 -57.06 -36.45
N ALA A 6 54.80 -57.19 -35.85
CA ALA A 6 55.12 -56.47 -34.62
C ALA A 6 55.24 -54.93 -34.84
N ARG A 7 55.82 -54.52 -35.99
CA ARG A 7 55.92 -53.11 -36.36
C ARG A 7 54.54 -52.48 -36.61
N TYR A 8 53.64 -53.20 -37.26
CA TYR A 8 52.24 -52.73 -37.42
C TYR A 8 51.53 -52.59 -36.11
N LEU A 9 51.74 -53.49 -35.14
CA LEU A 9 51.12 -53.39 -33.80
C LEU A 9 51.65 -52.16 -33.08
N TYR A 10 52.90 -51.80 -33.11
CA TYR A 10 53.43 -50.57 -32.49
C TYR A 10 52.89 -49.29 -33.15
N TRP A 11 52.69 -49.28 -34.47
CA TRP A 11 52.11 -48.15 -35.17
C TRP A 11 50.64 -47.98 -34.83
N VAL A 12 49.86 -49.05 -34.68
CA VAL A 12 48.44 -48.99 -34.22
C VAL A 12 48.36 -48.53 -32.81
N VAL A 13 49.18 -49.05 -31.90
CA VAL A 13 49.21 -48.59 -30.49
C VAL A 13 49.63 -47.12 -30.39
N GLY A 14 50.66 -46.73 -31.21
CA GLY A 14 51.08 -45.31 -31.28
C GLY A 14 49.97 -44.39 -31.78
N ALA A 15 49.27 -44.84 -32.87
CA ALA A 15 48.14 -44.04 -33.39
C ALA A 15 46.95 -43.92 -32.41
N VAL A 16 46.64 -45.01 -31.70
CA VAL A 16 45.63 -45.00 -30.65
C VAL A 16 46.04 -44.11 -29.45
N ALA A 17 47.29 -44.19 -29.00
CA ALA A 17 47.82 -43.33 -27.95
C ALA A 17 47.88 -41.86 -28.39
N ALA A 18 48.33 -41.58 -29.66
CA ALA A 18 48.30 -40.22 -30.18
C ALA A 18 46.86 -39.67 -30.35
N GLY A 19 45.91 -40.51 -30.78
CA GLY A 19 44.48 -40.17 -30.81
C GLY A 19 43.87 -39.89 -29.43
N ALA A 20 44.23 -40.71 -28.44
CA ALA A 20 43.83 -40.51 -27.05
C ALA A 20 44.42 -39.22 -26.44
N LEU A 21 45.71 -38.95 -26.72
CA LEU A 21 46.36 -37.72 -26.30
C LEU A 21 45.75 -36.47 -27.01
N ALA A 22 45.49 -36.53 -28.30
CA ALA A 22 44.82 -35.48 -29.03
C ALA A 22 43.42 -35.24 -28.50
N TRP A 23 42.67 -36.33 -28.20
CA TRP A 23 41.34 -36.19 -27.57
C TRP A 23 41.39 -35.56 -26.20
N LEU A 24 42.45 -35.84 -25.38
CA LEU A 24 42.65 -35.23 -24.09
C LEU A 24 43.00 -33.72 -24.17
N PHE A 25 43.82 -33.34 -25.18
CA PHE A 25 44.29 -31.96 -25.38
C PHE A 25 43.25 -31.08 -26.10
N PHE A 26 42.38 -31.66 -26.94
CA PHE A 26 41.33 -30.96 -27.66
C PHE A 26 39.93 -31.10 -27.01
N ALA A 27 39.82 -31.76 -25.83
CA ALA A 27 38.57 -31.82 -25.11
C ALA A 27 38.20 -30.40 -24.72
N PRO A 28 37.01 -29.87 -25.12
CA PRO A 28 36.61 -28.53 -24.76
C PRO A 28 36.57 -28.39 -23.25
N GLU A 29 37.17 -27.33 -22.72
CA GLU A 29 37.14 -27.02 -21.31
C GLU A 29 35.67 -26.86 -20.84
N PRO A 30 35.34 -27.35 -19.65
CA PRO A 30 34.00 -27.20 -19.14
C PRO A 30 33.71 -25.72 -18.86
N VAL A 31 32.56 -25.21 -19.30
CA VAL A 31 32.10 -23.88 -18.99
C VAL A 31 31.81 -23.79 -17.49
N VAL A 32 32.45 -22.84 -16.81
CA VAL A 32 32.27 -22.63 -15.38
C VAL A 32 30.95 -21.85 -15.15
N VAL A 33 30.01 -22.44 -14.42
CA VAL A 33 28.67 -21.89 -14.21
C VAL A 33 28.26 -21.93 -12.74
N GLU A 34 27.47 -20.98 -12.33
CA GLU A 34 26.79 -21.08 -11.05
C GLU A 34 25.61 -22.05 -11.13
N MET A 35 25.50 -22.90 -10.14
CA MET A 35 24.46 -23.91 -10.09
C MET A 35 23.55 -23.70 -8.86
N ALA A 36 22.30 -24.09 -8.98
CA ALA A 36 21.34 -24.16 -7.89
C ALA A 36 20.52 -25.44 -7.99
N THR A 37 20.03 -25.91 -6.87
CA THR A 37 19.17 -27.10 -6.84
C THR A 37 17.72 -26.68 -6.77
N ALA A 38 16.90 -27.24 -7.65
CA ALA A 38 15.44 -27.08 -7.59
C ALA A 38 14.92 -27.66 -6.27
N GLY A 39 14.32 -26.82 -5.44
CA GLY A 39 13.82 -27.18 -4.14
C GLY A 39 12.33 -26.93 -3.99
N ARG A 40 11.72 -27.57 -2.99
CA ARG A 40 10.36 -27.22 -2.59
C ARG A 40 10.38 -26.27 -1.40
N GLY A 41 9.43 -25.35 -1.39
CA GLY A 41 9.28 -24.41 -0.28
C GLY A 41 8.24 -23.31 -0.57
N PRO A 42 8.06 -22.41 0.38
CA PRO A 42 7.14 -21.30 0.22
C PRO A 42 7.61 -20.34 -0.88
N LEU A 43 6.66 -19.80 -1.63
CA LEU A 43 6.89 -18.74 -2.59
C LEU A 43 5.79 -17.69 -2.44
N GLU A 44 6.22 -16.44 -2.33
CA GLU A 44 5.33 -15.28 -2.29
C GLU A 44 5.67 -14.36 -3.48
N VAL A 45 4.64 -13.84 -4.09
CA VAL A 45 4.74 -12.77 -5.09
C VAL A 45 4.14 -11.52 -4.48
N THR A 46 4.92 -10.47 -4.45
CA THR A 46 4.57 -9.21 -3.81
C THR A 46 4.53 -8.07 -4.81
N VAL A 47 3.77 -7.06 -4.48
CA VAL A 47 3.90 -5.71 -5.01
C VAL A 47 4.63 -4.90 -3.95
N ASP A 48 5.84 -4.49 -4.27
CA ASP A 48 6.74 -3.78 -3.37
C ASP A 48 6.64 -2.28 -3.67
N GLN A 49 6.34 -1.47 -2.66
CA GLN A 49 6.17 -0.05 -2.82
C GLN A 49 6.49 0.70 -1.54
N GLU A 50 7.08 1.88 -1.70
CA GLU A 50 7.26 2.81 -0.59
C GLU A 50 5.91 3.22 -0.01
N GLY A 51 5.79 3.17 1.31
CA GLY A 51 4.63 3.60 2.08
C GLY A 51 5.02 4.58 3.18
N GLU A 52 4.04 5.26 3.68
CA GLU A 52 4.14 6.18 4.82
C GLU A 52 3.23 5.71 5.94
N VAL A 53 3.75 5.70 7.15
CA VAL A 53 2.95 5.53 8.36
C VAL A 53 2.19 6.82 8.61
N ARG A 54 0.89 6.73 8.81
CA ARG A 54 0.03 7.89 8.98
C ARG A 54 -0.93 7.66 10.15
N VAL A 55 -1.17 8.72 10.92
CA VAL A 55 -2.26 8.70 11.89
C VAL A 55 -3.59 8.62 11.13
N HIS A 56 -4.46 7.67 11.52
CA HIS A 56 -5.73 7.40 10.85
C HIS A 56 -6.64 8.63 10.84
N ASP A 57 -6.86 9.25 12.00
CA ASP A 57 -7.70 10.43 12.15
C ASP A 57 -6.82 11.65 12.42
N ARG A 58 -6.61 12.48 11.39
CA ARG A 58 -5.90 13.76 11.50
C ARG A 58 -6.87 14.91 11.55
N TYR A 59 -6.74 15.75 12.56
CA TYR A 59 -7.52 16.95 12.72
C TYR A 59 -6.65 18.17 12.50
N VAL A 60 -6.95 18.93 11.47
CA VAL A 60 -6.25 20.17 11.16
C VAL A 60 -6.97 21.32 11.87
N VAL A 61 -6.28 21.95 12.81
CA VAL A 61 -6.75 23.19 13.44
C VAL A 61 -6.27 24.35 12.58
N ALA A 62 -7.21 25.13 12.04
CA ALA A 62 -6.95 26.26 11.17
C ALA A 62 -7.55 27.54 11.73
N ALA A 63 -6.96 28.68 11.36
CA ALA A 63 -7.48 30.01 11.74
C ALA A 63 -8.83 30.27 11.08
N PRO A 64 -9.91 30.49 11.83
CA PRO A 64 -11.25 30.71 11.27
C PRO A 64 -11.41 32.08 10.60
N VAL A 65 -10.60 33.06 11.03
CA VAL A 65 -10.60 34.43 10.51
C VAL A 65 -9.18 34.93 10.36
N ALA A 66 -8.99 36.00 9.58
CA ALA A 66 -7.71 36.69 9.55
C ALA A 66 -7.48 37.47 10.84
N GLY A 67 -6.26 37.39 11.35
CA GLY A 67 -5.91 38.04 12.61
C GLY A 67 -4.47 37.81 13.01
N LYS A 68 -4.15 38.24 14.21
CA LYS A 68 -2.86 38.03 14.84
C LYS A 68 -2.95 36.76 15.69
N LEU A 69 -2.22 35.73 15.29
CA LEU A 69 -2.05 34.51 16.08
C LEU A 69 -1.17 34.83 17.29
N VAL A 70 -1.63 34.54 18.48
CA VAL A 70 -0.83 34.60 19.70
C VAL A 70 0.16 33.44 19.71
N ARG A 71 1.31 33.62 20.35
CA ARG A 71 2.31 32.57 20.47
C ARG A 71 1.70 31.30 21.07
N ILE A 72 2.00 30.17 20.46
CA ILE A 72 1.54 28.85 20.90
C ILE A 72 2.61 28.21 21.79
N ASP A 73 2.24 27.86 23.02
CA ASP A 73 3.14 27.21 23.97
C ASP A 73 3.18 25.69 23.82
N LEU A 74 2.23 25.10 23.05
CA LEU A 74 2.22 23.67 22.76
C LEU A 74 3.32 23.31 21.75
N HIS A 75 3.88 22.12 21.95
CA HIS A 75 4.90 21.52 21.09
C HIS A 75 4.44 20.23 20.47
N ASP A 76 5.15 19.79 19.44
CA ASP A 76 4.93 18.49 18.82
C ASP A 76 5.07 17.39 19.88
N GLY A 77 4.07 16.51 19.97
CA GLY A 77 3.99 15.43 20.96
C GLY A 77 3.15 15.73 22.21
N ASP A 78 2.80 16.98 22.47
CA ASP A 78 1.99 17.36 23.64
C ASP A 78 0.59 16.73 23.58
N ALA A 79 0.09 16.28 24.73
CA ALA A 79 -1.24 15.72 24.85
C ALA A 79 -2.29 16.82 24.95
N VAL A 80 -3.41 16.64 24.26
CA VAL A 80 -4.57 17.55 24.28
C VAL A 80 -5.86 16.77 24.37
N ASN A 81 -6.85 17.35 25.06
CA ASN A 81 -8.20 16.79 25.15
C ASN A 81 -9.14 17.52 24.18
N ALA A 82 -10.26 16.88 23.87
CA ALA A 82 -11.29 17.53 23.09
C ALA A 82 -11.81 18.77 23.83
N GLY A 83 -11.80 19.92 23.14
CA GLY A 83 -12.22 21.20 23.69
C GLY A 83 -11.14 22.03 24.38
N ASP A 84 -9.93 21.48 24.58
CA ASP A 84 -8.80 22.26 25.11
C ASP A 84 -8.45 23.41 24.16
N VAL A 85 -8.15 24.58 24.70
CA VAL A 85 -7.68 25.73 23.93
C VAL A 85 -6.23 25.47 23.51
N VAL A 86 -6.02 25.36 22.22
CA VAL A 86 -4.69 25.00 21.63
C VAL A 86 -3.99 26.20 20.98
N ALA A 87 -4.73 27.25 20.68
CA ALA A 87 -4.19 28.51 20.19
C ALA A 87 -5.20 29.64 20.43
N GLU A 88 -4.74 30.87 20.39
CA GLU A 88 -5.54 32.08 20.53
C GLU A 88 -5.31 33.00 19.32
N LEU A 89 -6.38 33.59 18.83
CA LEU A 89 -6.32 34.49 17.67
C LEU A 89 -6.98 35.82 18.04
N GLU A 90 -6.23 36.90 17.85
CA GLU A 90 -6.75 38.28 17.88
C GLU A 90 -7.21 38.66 16.46
N PRO A 91 -8.51 38.80 16.22
CA PRO A 91 -9.01 39.13 14.88
C PRO A 91 -8.48 40.49 14.39
N ALA A 92 -8.19 40.57 13.10
CA ALA A 92 -7.88 41.87 12.50
C ALA A 92 -9.11 42.81 12.59
N PRO A 93 -8.90 44.11 12.78
CA PRO A 93 -9.98 45.07 12.72
C PRO A 93 -10.63 45.00 11.33
N LEU A 94 -11.96 44.81 11.32
CA LEU A 94 -12.73 44.78 10.06
C LEU A 94 -13.49 46.09 9.88
N ASP A 95 -13.73 46.46 8.62
CA ASP A 95 -14.68 47.52 8.29
C ASP A 95 -16.13 47.05 8.57
N PRO A 96 -17.11 47.99 8.63
CA PRO A 96 -18.53 47.66 8.89
C PRO A 96 -19.10 46.60 7.94
N ARG A 97 -18.63 46.54 6.68
CA ARG A 97 -19.07 45.57 5.67
C ARG A 97 -18.66 44.13 6.01
N GLY A 98 -17.51 43.94 6.65
CA GLY A 98 -17.04 42.64 7.10
C GLY A 98 -17.94 41.99 8.15
N ARG A 99 -18.66 42.79 8.94
CA ARG A 99 -19.65 42.28 9.91
C ARG A 99 -20.88 41.70 9.20
N ASP A 100 -21.41 42.43 8.21
CA ASP A 100 -22.58 41.97 7.44
C ASP A 100 -22.25 40.69 6.69
N GLU A 101 -21.03 40.60 6.13
CA GLU A 101 -20.55 39.37 5.50
C GLU A 101 -20.44 38.21 6.49
N ALA A 102 -19.96 38.47 7.70
CA ALA A 102 -19.85 37.43 8.70
C ALA A 102 -21.25 36.95 9.19
N ILE A 103 -22.23 37.85 9.31
CA ILE A 103 -23.61 37.51 9.59
C ILE A 103 -24.18 36.60 8.49
N ALA A 104 -24.01 36.99 7.21
CA ALA A 104 -24.44 36.19 6.06
C ALA A 104 -23.80 34.80 6.05
N ARG A 105 -22.52 34.71 6.44
CA ARG A 105 -21.80 33.41 6.52
C ARG A 105 -22.36 32.52 7.63
N VAL A 106 -22.73 33.08 8.81
CA VAL A 106 -23.41 32.33 9.85
C VAL A 106 -24.76 31.82 9.36
N GLU A 107 -25.55 32.65 8.68
CA GLU A 107 -26.85 32.23 8.13
C GLU A 107 -26.70 31.10 7.08
N ALA A 108 -25.70 31.20 6.24
CA ALA A 108 -25.36 30.15 5.25
C ALA A 108 -24.98 28.83 5.95
N ALA A 109 -24.13 28.89 7.00
CA ALA A 109 -23.76 27.73 7.78
C ALA A 109 -24.96 27.10 8.49
N HIS A 110 -25.83 27.88 9.07
CA HIS A 110 -27.13 27.45 9.62
C HIS A 110 -28.00 26.72 8.59
N ALA A 111 -28.04 27.23 7.34
CA ALA A 111 -28.76 26.59 6.25
C ALA A 111 -28.11 25.23 5.89
N GLY A 112 -26.78 25.15 5.89
CA GLY A 112 -26.05 23.90 5.69
C GLY A 112 -26.35 22.83 6.74
N VAL A 113 -26.41 23.22 8.00
CA VAL A 113 -26.84 22.29 9.10
C VAL A 113 -28.26 21.77 8.85
N ARG A 114 -29.21 22.66 8.49
CA ARG A 114 -30.59 22.23 8.21
C ARG A 114 -30.64 21.28 6.99
N GLU A 115 -29.87 21.54 5.93
CA GLU A 115 -29.78 20.65 4.77
C GLU A 115 -29.25 19.29 5.19
N ALA A 116 -28.12 19.24 5.91
CA ALA A 116 -27.53 17.99 6.38
C ALA A 116 -28.49 17.20 7.27
N GLN A 117 -29.24 17.86 8.15
CA GLN A 117 -30.28 17.24 8.96
C GLN A 117 -31.39 16.61 8.12
N LYS A 118 -31.83 17.29 7.04
CA LYS A 118 -32.85 16.74 6.14
C LYS A 118 -32.33 15.50 5.39
N ARG A 119 -31.06 15.45 5.09
CA ARG A 119 -30.43 14.24 4.53
C ARG A 119 -30.40 13.07 5.50
N VAL A 120 -30.20 13.34 6.80
CA VAL A 120 -30.32 12.29 7.84
C VAL A 120 -31.74 11.77 7.91
N GLU A 121 -32.76 12.68 7.94
CA GLU A 121 -34.15 12.27 7.94
C GLU A 121 -34.50 11.40 6.71
N GLN A 122 -34.00 11.77 5.55
CA GLN A 122 -34.19 11.03 4.31
C GLN A 122 -33.52 9.64 4.38
N ALA A 123 -32.25 9.58 4.77
CA ALA A 123 -31.51 8.32 4.90
C ALA A 123 -32.16 7.38 5.95
N ALA A 124 -32.61 7.95 7.06
CA ALA A 124 -33.33 7.18 8.09
C ALA A 124 -34.65 6.61 7.57
N ALA A 125 -35.42 7.38 6.80
CA ALA A 125 -36.67 6.91 6.19
C ALA A 125 -36.40 5.80 5.16
N MET A 126 -35.38 5.93 4.32
CA MET A 126 -34.98 4.89 3.37
C MET A 126 -34.55 3.62 4.09
N LEU A 127 -33.70 3.72 5.12
CA LEU A 127 -33.28 2.57 5.92
C LEU A 127 -34.49 1.88 6.60
N ALA A 128 -35.46 2.64 7.09
CA ALA A 128 -36.69 2.08 7.67
C ALA A 128 -37.50 1.29 6.62
N GLN A 129 -37.58 1.80 5.39
CA GLN A 129 -38.22 1.10 4.28
C GLN A 129 -37.49 -0.19 3.93
N GLU A 130 -36.15 -0.16 3.79
CA GLU A 130 -35.31 -1.32 3.48
C GLU A 130 -35.42 -2.40 4.56
N ARG A 131 -35.43 -2.01 5.85
CA ARG A 131 -35.65 -2.94 6.97
C ARG A 131 -37.05 -3.60 6.91
N SER A 132 -38.08 -2.83 6.56
CA SER A 132 -39.44 -3.36 6.37
C SER A 132 -39.48 -4.34 5.21
N GLU A 133 -38.81 -4.01 4.10
CA GLU A 133 -38.68 -4.90 2.93
C GLU A 133 -37.94 -6.17 3.27
N LEU A 134 -36.81 -6.10 3.96
CA LEU A 134 -36.07 -7.26 4.42
C LEU A 134 -36.96 -8.19 5.27
N ALA A 135 -37.64 -7.62 6.27
CA ALA A 135 -38.54 -8.41 7.13
C ALA A 135 -39.68 -9.07 6.35
N ARG A 136 -40.17 -8.43 5.28
CA ARG A 136 -41.17 -9.02 4.36
C ARG A 136 -40.59 -10.15 3.54
N VAL A 137 -39.40 -9.91 2.92
CA VAL A 137 -38.74 -10.93 2.06
C VAL A 137 -38.31 -12.13 2.89
N GLU A 138 -37.80 -11.97 4.10
CA GLU A 138 -37.40 -13.07 4.99
C GLU A 138 -38.58 -13.97 5.33
N ARG A 139 -39.76 -13.39 5.58
CA ARG A 139 -41.02 -14.21 5.75
C ARG A 139 -41.37 -14.98 4.51
N LEU A 140 -41.30 -14.34 3.31
CA LEU A 140 -41.61 -15.00 2.04
C LEU A 140 -40.61 -16.12 1.69
N VAL A 141 -39.35 -15.96 2.06
CA VAL A 141 -38.33 -17.02 1.94
C VAL A 141 -38.64 -18.18 2.88
N ALA A 142 -39.03 -17.91 4.14
CA ALA A 142 -39.42 -18.96 5.09
C ALA A 142 -40.63 -19.78 4.59
N GLU A 143 -41.56 -19.10 3.92
CA GLU A 143 -42.73 -19.69 3.28
C GLU A 143 -42.43 -20.30 1.87
N ARG A 144 -41.19 -20.21 1.40
CA ARG A 144 -40.69 -20.68 0.07
C ARG A 144 -41.35 -20.03 -1.15
N PHE A 145 -41.87 -18.80 -1.01
CA PHE A 145 -42.43 -18.05 -2.13
C PHE A 145 -41.35 -17.29 -2.95
N VAL A 146 -40.19 -17.02 -2.39
CA VAL A 146 -39.09 -16.34 -3.07
C VAL A 146 -37.76 -17.05 -2.79
N SER A 147 -36.74 -16.78 -3.62
CA SER A 147 -35.42 -17.40 -3.49
C SER A 147 -34.62 -16.83 -2.32
N PRO A 148 -33.69 -17.58 -1.72
CA PRO A 148 -32.76 -17.06 -0.71
C PRO A 148 -31.94 -15.86 -1.20
N GLU A 149 -31.59 -15.79 -2.48
CA GLU A 149 -30.89 -14.67 -3.11
C GLU A 149 -31.63 -13.32 -2.94
N ALA A 150 -32.98 -13.37 -2.92
CA ALA A 150 -33.77 -12.15 -2.68
C ALA A 150 -33.55 -11.61 -1.26
N ALA A 151 -33.40 -12.49 -0.26
CA ALA A 151 -33.08 -12.08 1.11
C ALA A 151 -31.65 -11.51 1.21
N ASP A 152 -30.68 -12.08 0.50
CA ASP A 152 -29.32 -11.58 0.49
C ASP A 152 -29.22 -10.19 -0.15
N LYS A 153 -29.97 -9.94 -1.23
CA LYS A 153 -30.11 -8.60 -1.83
C LYS A 153 -30.73 -7.61 -0.85
N ALA A 154 -31.80 -8.00 -0.14
CA ALA A 154 -32.43 -7.14 0.83
C ALA A 154 -31.54 -6.85 2.05
N ARG A 155 -30.72 -7.82 2.51
CA ARG A 155 -29.70 -7.60 3.57
C ARG A 155 -28.63 -6.63 3.12
N THR A 156 -28.16 -6.76 1.90
CA THR A 156 -27.19 -5.83 1.30
C THR A 156 -27.75 -4.41 1.25
N ALA A 157 -29.01 -4.24 0.83
CA ALA A 157 -29.68 -2.94 0.83
C ALA A 157 -29.72 -2.31 2.25
N VAL A 158 -30.11 -3.09 3.27
CA VAL A 158 -30.10 -2.62 4.66
C VAL A 158 -28.68 -2.21 5.10
N THR A 159 -27.65 -2.99 4.77
CA THR A 159 -26.26 -2.66 5.10
C THR A 159 -25.83 -1.36 4.44
N THR A 160 -26.17 -1.17 3.18
CA THR A 160 -25.93 0.09 2.45
C THR A 160 -26.66 1.25 3.08
N GLY A 161 -27.94 1.09 3.43
CA GLY A 161 -28.74 2.11 4.10
C GLY A 161 -28.18 2.51 5.47
N ILE A 162 -27.59 1.57 6.23
CA ILE A 162 -26.90 1.88 7.49
C ILE A 162 -25.69 2.77 7.21
N ALA A 163 -24.85 2.40 6.24
CA ALA A 163 -23.67 3.20 5.88
C ALA A 163 -24.06 4.61 5.37
N GLU A 164 -25.13 4.72 4.60
CA GLU A 164 -25.66 6.01 4.14
C GLU A 164 -26.15 6.89 5.30
N LEU A 165 -26.83 6.29 6.29
CA LEU A 165 -27.27 7.02 7.49
C LEU A 165 -26.07 7.49 8.32
N GLU A 166 -25.05 6.65 8.49
CA GLU A 166 -23.80 7.03 9.19
C GLU A 166 -23.07 8.15 8.46
N ALA A 167 -22.96 8.07 7.15
CA ALA A 167 -22.38 9.14 6.33
C ALA A 167 -23.17 10.45 6.42
N ALA A 168 -24.50 10.39 6.45
CA ALA A 168 -25.35 11.56 6.64
C ALA A 168 -25.15 12.18 8.04
N ASN A 169 -25.02 11.36 9.09
CA ASN A 169 -24.74 11.85 10.45
C ASN A 169 -23.36 12.52 10.54
N ALA A 170 -22.33 11.96 9.89
CA ALA A 170 -21.03 12.58 9.82
C ALA A 170 -21.06 13.95 9.12
N ARG A 171 -21.89 14.11 8.08
CA ARG A 171 -22.11 15.40 7.42
C ARG A 171 -22.79 16.43 8.34
N VAL A 172 -23.72 16.01 9.18
CA VAL A 172 -24.31 16.91 10.20
C VAL A 172 -23.24 17.36 11.18
N ALA A 173 -22.36 16.47 11.64
CA ALA A 173 -21.27 16.84 12.53
C ALA A 173 -20.31 17.84 11.88
N ALA A 174 -19.94 17.65 10.62
CA ALA A 174 -19.12 18.58 9.84
C ALA A 174 -19.82 19.95 9.70
N ALA A 175 -21.08 19.98 9.27
CA ALA A 175 -21.84 21.22 9.12
C ALA A 175 -21.98 21.98 10.44
N ARG A 176 -22.17 21.28 11.57
CA ARG A 176 -22.18 21.92 12.90
C ARG A 176 -20.83 22.51 13.29
N SER A 177 -19.74 21.87 12.87
CA SER A 177 -18.39 22.41 13.08
C SER A 177 -18.18 23.68 12.27
N GLU A 178 -18.61 23.71 11.02
CA GLU A 178 -18.59 24.90 10.16
C GLU A 178 -19.43 26.03 10.74
N GLU A 179 -20.62 25.72 11.25
CA GLU A 179 -21.49 26.69 11.93
C GLU A 179 -20.80 27.30 13.16
N LYS A 180 -20.18 26.47 14.02
CA LYS A 180 -19.43 26.96 15.18
C LYS A 180 -18.29 27.88 14.79
N VAL A 181 -17.58 27.53 13.70
CA VAL A 181 -16.48 28.34 13.14
C VAL A 181 -17.03 29.69 12.66
N ALA A 182 -18.15 29.69 11.91
CA ALA A 182 -18.78 30.93 11.47
C ALA A 182 -19.27 31.80 12.61
N GLN A 183 -19.87 31.20 13.64
CA GLN A 183 -20.32 31.89 14.84
C GLN A 183 -19.13 32.47 15.64
N ALA A 184 -18.06 31.70 15.82
CA ALA A 184 -16.85 32.17 16.47
C ALA A 184 -16.23 33.35 15.70
N ALA A 185 -16.21 33.28 14.35
CA ALA A 185 -15.78 34.35 13.50
C ALA A 185 -16.59 35.64 13.71
N LEU A 186 -17.91 35.54 13.78
CA LEU A 186 -18.79 36.68 14.02
C LEU A 186 -18.58 37.29 15.46
N LEU A 187 -18.43 36.41 16.45
CA LEU A 187 -18.14 36.85 17.83
C LEU A 187 -16.78 37.53 17.99
N ALA A 188 -15.85 37.18 17.14
CA ALA A 188 -14.51 37.73 17.11
C ALA A 188 -14.45 39.14 16.53
N LEU A 189 -15.48 39.55 15.78
CA LEU A 189 -15.52 40.88 15.17
C LEU A 189 -15.67 41.96 16.21
N PRO A 190 -15.00 43.12 16.03
CA PRO A 190 -15.22 44.27 16.90
C PRO A 190 -16.72 44.59 16.97
N SER A 191 -17.19 44.91 18.16
CA SER A 191 -18.51 45.49 18.32
C SER A 191 -18.61 46.79 17.52
N ALA A 192 -19.83 47.18 17.13
CA ALA A 192 -20.07 48.46 16.46
C ALA A 192 -19.45 49.68 17.17
N ASP A 193 -19.09 49.52 18.45
CA ASP A 193 -18.52 50.53 19.35
C ASP A 193 -16.98 50.69 19.24
N GLY A 194 -16.32 50.06 18.24
CA GLY A 194 -14.88 50.22 18.00
C GLY A 194 -13.94 49.53 19.02
N LYS A 195 -14.49 48.70 19.91
CA LYS A 195 -13.68 47.91 20.84
C LYS A 195 -12.96 46.78 20.11
N PRO A 196 -11.69 46.43 20.46
CA PRO A 196 -11.00 45.31 19.85
C PRO A 196 -11.86 44.04 19.94
N GLY A 197 -11.85 43.26 18.86
CA GLY A 197 -12.58 42.01 18.81
C GLY A 197 -12.14 41.05 19.94
N ARG A 198 -13.09 40.26 20.39
CA ARG A 198 -12.79 39.24 21.41
C ARG A 198 -11.79 38.23 20.86
N ILE A 199 -10.76 37.89 21.65
CA ILE A 199 -9.83 36.79 21.33
C ILE A 199 -10.66 35.55 21.01
N VAL A 200 -10.36 34.91 19.87
CA VAL A 200 -10.98 33.67 19.41
C VAL A 200 -10.08 32.51 19.86
N PRO A 201 -10.55 31.69 20.80
CA PRO A 201 -9.83 30.47 21.14
C PRO A 201 -10.01 29.43 20.05
N LEU A 202 -8.91 28.87 19.59
CA LEU A 202 -8.89 27.69 18.75
C LEU A 202 -8.85 26.46 19.66
N THR A 203 -9.84 25.57 19.52
CA THR A 203 -9.95 24.42 20.40
C THR A 203 -9.65 23.12 19.65
N SER A 204 -9.10 22.15 20.37
CA SER A 204 -8.92 20.81 19.84
C SER A 204 -10.26 20.14 19.56
N PRO A 205 -10.51 19.62 18.34
CA PRO A 205 -11.75 18.91 18.01
C PRO A 205 -11.83 17.52 18.63
N ALA A 206 -10.68 16.92 19.02
CA ALA A 206 -10.60 15.57 19.55
C ALA A 206 -9.49 15.46 20.61
N ALA A 207 -9.58 14.42 21.44
CA ALA A 207 -8.48 14.05 22.31
C ALA A 207 -7.37 13.35 21.50
N GLY A 208 -6.12 13.65 21.80
CA GLY A 208 -4.97 13.08 21.07
C GLY A 208 -3.66 13.74 21.46
N ARG A 209 -2.76 13.82 20.51
CA ARG A 209 -1.49 14.55 20.62
C ARG A 209 -1.34 15.53 19.46
N VAL A 210 -0.61 16.59 19.72
CA VAL A 210 -0.15 17.49 18.68
C VAL A 210 0.86 16.74 17.81
N LEU A 211 0.50 16.47 16.56
CA LEU A 211 1.40 15.81 15.60
C LEU A 211 2.40 16.81 15.03
N ARG A 212 1.93 18.04 14.79
CA ARG A 212 2.76 19.11 14.24
C ARG A 212 2.17 20.48 14.56
N VAL A 213 3.01 21.40 15.01
CA VAL A 213 2.70 22.83 15.10
C VAL A 213 3.26 23.54 13.86
N ASN A 214 2.38 23.99 12.97
CA ASN A 214 2.76 24.68 11.74
C ASN A 214 3.13 26.14 11.97
N GLN A 215 2.52 26.78 12.99
CA GLN A 215 2.68 28.19 13.31
C GLN A 215 2.84 28.35 14.82
N GLN A 216 4.09 28.36 15.29
CA GLN A 216 4.37 28.47 16.72
C GLN A 216 4.50 29.92 17.20
N SER A 217 5.11 30.77 16.35
CA SER A 217 5.39 32.14 16.72
C SER A 217 4.22 33.08 16.46
N GLU A 218 4.15 34.13 17.28
CA GLU A 218 3.22 35.23 17.07
C GLU A 218 3.38 35.83 15.66
N ARG A 219 2.27 35.88 14.91
CA ARG A 219 2.24 36.42 13.55
C ARG A 219 0.84 36.69 13.06
N THR A 220 0.72 37.50 12.02
CA THR A 220 -0.54 37.67 11.30
C THR A 220 -0.79 36.47 10.40
N VAL A 221 -1.99 35.90 10.46
CA VAL A 221 -2.45 34.77 9.64
C VAL A 221 -3.74 35.11 8.91
N SER A 222 -3.92 34.52 7.76
CA SER A 222 -5.18 34.61 6.98
C SER A 222 -6.18 33.53 7.46
N ALA A 223 -7.46 33.75 7.19
CA ALA A 223 -8.45 32.71 7.36
C ALA A 223 -8.08 31.44 6.58
N GLY A 224 -8.24 30.25 7.17
CA GLY A 224 -7.86 28.98 6.58
C GLY A 224 -6.39 28.59 6.78
N THR A 225 -5.56 29.46 7.37
CA THR A 225 -4.16 29.10 7.68
C THR A 225 -4.13 27.95 8.67
N GLN A 226 -3.48 26.86 8.32
CA GLN A 226 -3.30 25.70 9.20
C GLN A 226 -2.33 26.06 10.33
N VAL A 227 -2.81 25.95 11.57
CA VAL A 227 -2.07 26.30 12.79
C VAL A 227 -1.35 25.07 13.33
N MET A 228 -2.05 23.95 13.48
CA MET A 228 -1.49 22.70 13.94
C MET A 228 -2.30 21.49 13.45
N VAL A 229 -1.72 20.33 13.58
CA VAL A 229 -2.35 19.04 13.29
C VAL A 229 -2.38 18.22 14.58
N ILE A 230 -3.55 17.69 14.91
CA ILE A 230 -3.79 16.85 16.09
C ILE A 230 -4.25 15.47 15.62
N GLY A 231 -3.88 14.42 16.34
CA GLY A 231 -4.31 13.06 16.05
C GLY A 231 -3.97 12.11 17.17
N ASP A 232 -4.49 10.89 17.07
CA ASP A 232 -4.21 9.82 18.03
C ASP A 232 -3.06 8.93 17.51
N PRO A 233 -1.82 9.07 18.04
CA PRO A 233 -0.67 8.29 17.58
C PRO A 233 -0.79 6.79 17.91
N ALA A 234 -1.79 6.37 18.68
CA ALA A 234 -2.07 4.95 18.89
C ALA A 234 -2.82 4.32 17.70
N LYS A 235 -3.45 5.14 16.85
CA LYS A 235 -4.20 4.71 15.68
C LYS A 235 -3.44 5.04 14.41
N LEU A 236 -2.50 4.19 14.08
CA LEU A 236 -1.69 4.32 12.87
C LEU A 236 -2.21 3.42 11.76
N GLU A 237 -2.10 3.89 10.54
CA GLU A 237 -2.31 3.14 9.30
C GLU A 237 -1.09 3.32 8.41
N ILE A 238 -0.92 2.46 7.44
CA ILE A 238 0.12 2.57 6.42
C ILE A 238 -0.55 2.88 5.10
N VAL A 239 -0.06 3.88 4.40
CA VAL A 239 -0.54 4.25 3.07
C VAL A 239 0.61 4.12 2.09
N ALA A 240 0.42 3.25 1.08
CA ALA A 240 1.37 3.09 -0.02
C ALA A 240 0.73 3.53 -1.33
N ASP A 241 1.43 4.35 -2.11
CA ASP A 241 0.97 4.76 -3.42
C ASP A 241 1.48 3.79 -4.49
N VAL A 242 0.61 2.92 -4.94
CA VAL A 242 0.91 1.82 -5.87
C VAL A 242 0.52 2.20 -7.29
N LEU A 243 1.29 1.75 -8.29
CA LEU A 243 0.90 1.89 -9.69
C LEU A 243 -0.48 1.27 -9.94
N SER A 244 -1.34 1.95 -10.68
CA SER A 244 -2.72 1.47 -10.94
C SER A 244 -2.76 0.08 -11.60
N SER A 245 -1.77 -0.27 -12.41
CA SER A 245 -1.60 -1.60 -13.02
C SER A 245 -1.32 -2.71 -12.01
N ASP A 246 -0.72 -2.37 -10.87
CA ASP A 246 -0.41 -3.31 -9.80
C ASP A 246 -1.49 -3.32 -8.73
N ALA A 247 -2.12 -2.17 -8.47
CA ALA A 247 -3.22 -2.05 -7.54
C ALA A 247 -4.40 -3.00 -7.84
N VAL A 248 -4.69 -3.25 -9.14
CA VAL A 248 -5.75 -4.20 -9.55
C VAL A 248 -5.47 -5.66 -9.15
N LYS A 249 -4.22 -5.98 -8.82
CA LYS A 249 -3.81 -7.32 -8.34
C LYS A 249 -3.96 -7.46 -6.83
N ILE A 250 -4.07 -6.34 -6.11
CA ILE A 250 -4.16 -6.29 -4.66
C ILE A 250 -5.62 -6.45 -4.24
N ARG A 251 -5.85 -7.24 -3.21
CA ARG A 251 -7.19 -7.49 -2.66
C ARG A 251 -7.25 -7.00 -1.21
N ALA A 252 -8.40 -6.50 -0.80
CA ALA A 252 -8.66 -6.26 0.62
C ALA A 252 -8.50 -7.57 1.41
N GLY A 253 -7.91 -7.49 2.59
CA GLY A 253 -7.54 -8.64 3.41
C GLY A 253 -6.20 -9.28 3.06
N ALA A 254 -5.50 -8.82 1.99
CA ALA A 254 -4.17 -9.33 1.65
C ALA A 254 -3.16 -9.00 2.76
N THR A 255 -2.25 -9.93 3.03
CA THR A 255 -1.13 -9.69 3.94
C THR A 255 -0.12 -8.74 3.31
N ALA A 256 0.39 -7.82 4.09
CA ALA A 256 1.50 -6.97 3.73
C ALA A 256 2.63 -7.10 4.77
N TRP A 257 3.86 -7.07 4.30
CA TRP A 257 5.06 -7.02 5.12
C TRP A 257 5.63 -5.61 5.06
N LEU A 258 5.93 -5.04 6.22
CA LEU A 258 6.57 -3.74 6.34
C LEU A 258 8.03 -3.98 6.66
N GLU A 259 8.90 -3.52 5.78
CA GLU A 259 10.35 -3.64 5.86
C GLU A 259 11.01 -2.26 5.79
N GLU A 260 12.31 -2.17 5.92
CA GLU A 260 13.12 -0.93 5.82
C GLU A 260 12.65 0.23 6.73
N TRP A 261 11.96 -0.09 7.81
CA TRP A 261 11.46 0.89 8.77
C TRP A 261 12.51 1.28 9.85
N GLY A 262 13.73 0.74 9.74
CA GLY A 262 14.84 1.00 10.66
C GLY A 262 15.02 -0.04 11.77
N GLY A 263 14.14 -1.03 11.86
CA GLY A 263 14.28 -2.17 12.78
C GLY A 263 14.67 -3.46 12.05
N ASP A 264 15.09 -4.46 12.82
CA ASP A 264 15.67 -5.71 12.29
C ASP A 264 14.62 -6.75 11.83
N ARG A 265 13.36 -6.54 12.15
CA ARG A 265 12.28 -7.49 11.82
C ARG A 265 11.27 -6.88 10.87
N ARG A 266 10.72 -7.69 9.99
CA ARG A 266 9.54 -7.31 9.23
C ARG A 266 8.30 -7.28 10.12
N LEU A 267 7.43 -6.30 9.95
CA LEU A 267 6.16 -6.18 10.64
C LEU A 267 5.04 -6.60 9.70
N ARG A 268 3.99 -7.17 10.25
CA ARG A 268 2.83 -7.61 9.49
C ARG A 268 1.76 -6.52 9.51
N ALA A 269 1.17 -6.28 8.33
CA ALA A 269 0.00 -5.45 8.15
C ALA A 269 -1.02 -6.20 7.27
N THR A 270 -2.24 -5.70 7.21
CA THR A 270 -3.30 -6.23 6.36
C THR A 270 -3.88 -5.10 5.53
N VAL A 271 -4.06 -5.33 4.24
CA VAL A 271 -4.71 -4.38 3.34
C VAL A 271 -6.15 -4.21 3.77
N ARG A 272 -6.51 -3.01 4.22
CA ARG A 272 -7.88 -2.64 4.55
C ARG A 272 -8.65 -2.21 3.32
N LEU A 273 -8.04 -1.35 2.50
CA LEU A 273 -8.70 -0.72 1.37
C LEU A 273 -7.70 -0.43 0.24
N VAL A 274 -8.12 -0.70 -0.98
CA VAL A 274 -7.52 -0.14 -2.20
C VAL A 274 -8.45 0.98 -2.64
N GLU A 275 -7.99 2.23 -2.62
CA GLU A 275 -8.84 3.36 -2.98
C GLU A 275 -9.34 3.25 -4.43
N PRO A 276 -10.61 3.56 -4.70
CA PRO A 276 -11.17 3.44 -6.05
C PRO A 276 -10.76 4.61 -6.98
N TYR A 277 -9.97 5.55 -6.47
CA TYR A 277 -9.53 6.74 -7.19
C TYR A 277 -8.04 6.70 -7.49
N ALA A 278 -7.68 6.91 -8.75
CA ALA A 278 -6.28 7.04 -9.17
C ALA A 278 -5.92 8.52 -9.37
N PHE A 279 -4.81 8.93 -8.79
CA PHE A 279 -4.22 10.27 -8.97
C PHE A 279 -2.98 10.21 -9.86
N THR A 280 -2.56 11.37 -10.36
CA THR A 280 -1.33 11.48 -11.14
C THR A 280 -0.19 11.93 -10.24
N LYS A 281 0.91 11.18 -10.25
CA LYS A 281 2.18 11.53 -9.58
C LYS A 281 3.27 11.59 -10.63
N VAL A 282 4.13 12.58 -10.55
CA VAL A 282 5.30 12.68 -11.42
C VAL A 282 6.45 11.94 -10.73
N SER A 283 7.02 10.95 -11.42
CA SER A 283 8.17 10.19 -10.91
C SER A 283 9.44 11.06 -10.90
N ALA A 284 10.48 10.58 -10.24
CA ALA A 284 11.79 11.27 -10.21
C ALA A 284 12.40 11.47 -11.61
N LEU A 285 11.96 10.69 -12.60
CA LEU A 285 12.38 10.80 -14.00
C LEU A 285 11.50 11.75 -14.83
N GLY A 286 10.53 12.43 -14.21
CA GLY A 286 9.62 13.35 -14.89
C GLY A 286 8.47 12.67 -15.64
N ILE A 287 8.23 11.37 -15.41
CA ILE A 287 7.16 10.62 -16.06
C ILE A 287 5.90 10.68 -15.21
N GLU A 288 4.77 11.00 -15.82
CA GLU A 288 3.47 10.93 -15.16
C GLU A 288 3.02 9.48 -14.98
N GLU A 289 2.72 9.11 -13.75
CA GLU A 289 2.25 7.79 -13.37
C GLU A 289 0.86 7.89 -12.73
N LYS A 290 -0.02 6.95 -13.07
CA LYS A 290 -1.31 6.79 -12.39
C LYS A 290 -1.13 5.87 -11.20
N ARG A 291 -1.37 6.42 -10.01
CA ARG A 291 -1.20 5.72 -8.74
C ARG A 291 -2.49 5.67 -7.94
N VAL A 292 -2.59 4.67 -7.09
CA VAL A 292 -3.74 4.39 -6.23
C VAL A 292 -3.21 4.19 -4.81
N ASN A 293 -3.84 4.80 -3.82
CA ASN A 293 -3.50 4.54 -2.44
C ASN A 293 -4.00 3.16 -2.00
N VAL A 294 -3.11 2.40 -1.41
CA VAL A 294 -3.41 1.15 -0.71
C VAL A 294 -3.25 1.42 0.78
N ILE A 295 -4.33 1.28 1.52
CA ILE A 295 -4.39 1.55 2.95
C ILE A 295 -4.31 0.22 3.69
N MET A 296 -3.38 0.13 4.64
CA MET A 296 -3.11 -1.08 5.39
C MET A 296 -3.17 -0.79 6.89
N ASP A 297 -3.77 -1.72 7.63
CA ASP A 297 -3.80 -1.68 9.09
C ASP A 297 -2.67 -2.55 9.65
N PRO A 298 -1.87 -2.03 10.59
CA PRO A 298 -0.83 -2.82 11.23
C PRO A 298 -1.46 -3.93 12.08
N VAL A 299 -0.92 -5.15 11.93
CA VAL A 299 -1.27 -6.30 12.78
C VAL A 299 -0.29 -6.41 13.94
N ASP A 300 0.98 -6.18 13.65
CA ASP A 300 2.03 -6.14 14.67
C ASP A 300 2.17 -4.71 15.21
N PRO A 301 2.54 -4.54 16.50
CA PRO A 301 2.82 -3.21 17.04
C PRO A 301 3.93 -2.51 16.26
N LEU A 302 3.67 -1.27 15.85
CA LEU A 302 4.61 -0.46 15.07
C LEU A 302 5.78 0.09 15.90
N GLY A 303 5.71 -0.03 17.24
CA GLY A 303 6.78 0.38 18.15
C GLY A 303 7.11 1.87 18.08
N PRO A 304 8.34 2.25 17.66
CA PRO A 304 8.78 3.64 17.63
C PRO A 304 8.31 4.42 16.39
N LEU A 305 7.59 3.78 15.46
CA LEU A 305 7.12 4.44 14.26
C LEU A 305 6.05 5.47 14.59
N GLY A 306 6.20 6.64 14.01
CA GLY A 306 5.28 7.77 14.15
C GLY A 306 4.69 8.20 12.82
N ASP A 307 3.89 9.25 12.88
CA ASP A 307 3.29 9.89 11.72
C ASP A 307 4.35 10.42 10.75
N GLY A 308 4.21 10.14 9.45
CA GLY A 308 5.15 10.54 8.41
C GLY A 308 6.38 9.64 8.27
N TYR A 309 6.49 8.54 9.01
CA TYR A 309 7.64 7.63 8.89
C TYR A 309 7.50 6.77 7.65
N ARG A 310 8.61 6.65 6.92
CA ARG A 310 8.71 5.84 5.72
C ARG A 310 8.88 4.37 6.06
N VAL A 311 8.23 3.52 5.28
CA VAL A 311 8.36 2.05 5.32
C VAL A 311 8.35 1.50 3.90
N GLU A 312 8.92 0.33 3.68
CA GLU A 312 8.73 -0.46 2.46
C GLU A 312 7.56 -1.42 2.68
N ALA A 313 6.49 -1.25 1.93
CA ALA A 313 5.31 -2.12 2.00
C ALA A 313 5.36 -3.18 0.89
N ARG A 314 5.45 -4.46 1.26
CA ARG A 314 5.40 -5.60 0.36
C ARG A 314 4.06 -6.29 0.47
N VAL A 315 3.15 -5.97 -0.43
CA VAL A 315 1.79 -6.52 -0.43
C VAL A 315 1.79 -7.86 -1.15
N VAL A 316 1.41 -8.92 -0.45
CA VAL A 316 1.34 -10.27 -1.01
C VAL A 316 0.12 -10.38 -1.93
N ILE A 317 0.37 -10.57 -3.22
CA ILE A 317 -0.69 -10.75 -4.24
C ILE A 317 -0.93 -12.22 -4.58
N TRP A 318 0.06 -13.07 -4.29
CA TRP A 318 -0.04 -14.51 -4.44
C TRP A 318 0.93 -15.20 -3.49
N SER A 319 0.53 -16.30 -2.89
CA SER A 319 1.39 -17.12 -2.04
C SER A 319 1.02 -18.60 -2.13
N ALA A 320 2.01 -19.45 -2.02
CA ALA A 320 1.83 -20.89 -1.83
C ALA A 320 2.87 -21.41 -0.83
N PRO A 321 2.47 -22.31 0.09
CA PRO A 321 3.34 -22.78 1.15
C PRO A 321 4.40 -23.80 0.67
N ASP A 322 4.12 -24.53 -0.40
CA ASP A 322 5.01 -25.59 -0.91
C ASP A 322 4.89 -25.75 -2.43
N VAL A 323 5.76 -25.08 -3.15
CA VAL A 323 5.90 -25.22 -4.60
C VAL A 323 7.33 -25.64 -4.97
N LEU A 324 7.47 -26.34 -6.11
CA LEU A 324 8.78 -26.55 -6.69
C LEU A 324 9.27 -25.23 -7.27
N LYS A 325 10.43 -24.76 -6.84
CA LYS A 325 10.99 -23.47 -7.24
C LYS A 325 12.44 -23.55 -7.63
N VAL A 326 12.84 -22.66 -8.52
CA VAL A 326 14.21 -22.44 -8.95
C VAL A 326 14.54 -20.95 -8.87
N PRO A 327 15.80 -20.54 -8.81
CA PRO A 327 16.16 -19.15 -8.97
C PRO A 327 15.58 -18.57 -10.26
N ALA A 328 15.00 -17.39 -10.20
CA ALA A 328 14.40 -16.72 -11.37
C ALA A 328 15.42 -16.54 -12.50
N SER A 329 16.70 -16.36 -12.14
CA SER A 329 17.83 -16.26 -13.07
C SER A 329 18.18 -17.54 -13.82
N ALA A 330 17.66 -18.69 -13.40
CA ALA A 330 17.87 -19.96 -14.10
C ALA A 330 16.86 -20.19 -15.24
N VAL A 331 15.77 -19.40 -15.25
CA VAL A 331 14.67 -19.55 -16.20
C VAL A 331 14.85 -18.58 -17.37
N PHE A 332 14.80 -19.08 -18.59
CA PHE A 332 14.94 -18.26 -19.80
C PHE A 332 13.88 -18.60 -20.85
N ARG A 333 13.67 -17.67 -21.78
CA ARG A 333 12.75 -17.88 -22.90
C ARG A 333 13.37 -18.79 -23.95
N SER A 334 12.61 -19.79 -24.37
CA SER A 334 13.00 -20.71 -25.46
C SER A 334 11.80 -20.91 -26.38
N GLY A 335 11.85 -20.30 -27.57
CA GLY A 335 10.70 -20.23 -28.45
C GLY A 335 9.52 -19.52 -27.79
N GLU A 336 8.34 -20.12 -27.81
CA GLU A 336 7.13 -19.56 -27.16
C GLU A 336 7.03 -19.91 -25.67
N GLY A 337 7.91 -20.80 -25.16
CA GLY A 337 7.86 -21.31 -23.79
C GLY A 337 9.00 -20.82 -22.90
N TRP A 338 9.13 -21.48 -21.77
CA TRP A 338 10.20 -21.30 -20.81
C TRP A 338 11.06 -22.55 -20.73
N ALA A 339 12.35 -22.39 -20.48
CA ALA A 339 13.29 -23.47 -20.31
C ALA A 339 14.27 -23.18 -19.17
N VAL A 340 14.90 -24.25 -18.67
CA VAL A 340 16.05 -24.22 -17.78
C VAL A 340 17.13 -25.12 -18.35
N PHE A 341 18.39 -24.87 -18.03
CA PHE A 341 19.45 -25.85 -18.25
C PHE A 341 19.61 -26.69 -16.98
N ALA A 342 19.23 -27.97 -17.07
CA ALA A 342 19.51 -28.95 -16.03
C ALA A 342 20.93 -29.48 -16.22
N VAL A 343 21.63 -29.80 -15.15
CA VAL A 343 22.95 -30.41 -15.18
C VAL A 343 22.77 -31.93 -15.02
N GLU A 344 23.03 -32.67 -16.07
CA GLU A 344 22.98 -34.14 -16.11
C GLU A 344 24.33 -34.65 -16.55
N ASP A 345 24.96 -35.51 -15.80
CA ASP A 345 26.29 -36.11 -16.07
C ASP A 345 27.37 -35.05 -16.43
N GLY A 346 27.35 -33.91 -15.73
CA GLY A 346 28.29 -32.81 -15.96
C GLY A 346 28.07 -32.04 -17.28
N ARG A 347 26.91 -32.21 -17.90
CA ARG A 347 26.51 -31.52 -19.14
C ARG A 347 25.21 -30.72 -18.92
N ALA A 348 25.13 -29.59 -19.59
CA ALA A 348 23.91 -28.82 -19.65
C ALA A 348 22.88 -29.50 -20.57
N ARG A 349 21.66 -29.69 -20.06
CA ARG A 349 20.53 -30.25 -20.79
C ARG A 349 19.39 -29.25 -20.74
N GLN A 350 18.94 -28.78 -21.87
CA GLN A 350 17.80 -27.89 -21.94
C GLN A 350 16.52 -28.66 -21.62
N ARG A 351 15.80 -28.20 -20.61
CA ARG A 351 14.51 -28.76 -20.22
C ARG A 351 13.44 -27.70 -20.38
N THR A 352 12.43 -27.97 -21.17
CA THR A 352 11.24 -27.13 -21.26
C THR A 352 10.49 -27.24 -19.95
N VAL A 353 10.10 -26.10 -19.38
CA VAL A 353 9.39 -26.01 -18.11
C VAL A 353 8.15 -25.17 -18.22
N GLU A 354 7.15 -25.52 -17.45
CA GLU A 354 5.97 -24.68 -17.24
C GLU A 354 6.20 -23.82 -16.00
N VAL A 355 6.32 -22.50 -16.20
CA VAL A 355 6.55 -21.53 -15.14
C VAL A 355 5.21 -20.99 -14.65
N GLY A 356 5.01 -21.05 -13.34
CA GLY A 356 3.86 -20.47 -12.66
C GLY A 356 4.15 -19.06 -12.11
N ALA A 357 3.89 -18.89 -10.84
CA ALA A 357 4.17 -17.64 -10.13
C ALA A 357 5.68 -17.39 -10.04
N ARG A 358 6.07 -16.11 -10.08
CA ARG A 358 7.48 -15.73 -9.95
C ARG A 358 7.62 -14.38 -9.28
N ASN A 359 8.70 -14.24 -8.54
CA ASN A 359 9.18 -12.98 -8.01
C ASN A 359 10.61 -12.68 -8.55
N PRO A 360 11.25 -11.58 -8.19
CA PRO A 360 12.59 -11.25 -8.69
C PRO A 360 13.68 -12.28 -8.39
N PHE A 361 13.49 -13.14 -7.39
CA PHE A 361 14.51 -14.09 -6.91
C PHE A 361 14.21 -15.52 -7.31
N GLU A 362 12.95 -15.94 -7.34
CA GLU A 362 12.52 -17.32 -7.51
C GLU A 362 11.34 -17.43 -8.48
N ALA A 363 11.26 -18.56 -9.17
CA ALA A 363 10.17 -18.91 -10.08
C ALA A 363 9.62 -20.30 -9.73
N GLU A 364 8.30 -20.40 -9.65
CA GLU A 364 7.58 -21.67 -9.54
C GLU A 364 7.76 -22.46 -10.85
N VAL A 365 8.05 -23.73 -10.74
CA VAL A 365 8.08 -24.68 -11.85
C VAL A 365 6.97 -25.70 -11.62
N ARG A 366 5.94 -25.69 -12.46
CA ARG A 366 4.80 -26.61 -12.36
C ARG A 366 5.08 -27.97 -12.95
N SER A 367 5.87 -27.98 -14.04
CA SER A 367 6.26 -29.20 -14.74
C SER A 367 7.57 -29.03 -15.50
N GLY A 368 8.22 -30.15 -15.88
CA GLY A 368 9.43 -30.19 -16.70
C GLY A 368 10.69 -30.60 -15.96
N ILE A 369 10.78 -30.38 -14.63
CA ILE A 369 11.88 -30.86 -13.78
C ILE A 369 11.34 -31.37 -12.44
N ALA A 370 12.15 -32.15 -11.74
CA ALA A 370 11.84 -32.68 -10.41
C ALA A 370 12.59 -31.93 -9.31
N ALA A 371 12.11 -32.05 -8.07
CA ALA A 371 12.86 -31.60 -6.90
C ALA A 371 14.21 -32.31 -6.83
N GLY A 372 15.28 -31.60 -6.46
CA GLY A 372 16.63 -32.10 -6.45
C GLY A 372 17.40 -31.93 -7.79
N THR A 373 16.73 -31.53 -8.88
CA THR A 373 17.40 -31.26 -10.15
C THR A 373 18.33 -30.07 -9.99
N THR A 374 19.59 -30.21 -10.39
CA THR A 374 20.54 -29.09 -10.44
C THR A 374 20.33 -28.30 -11.72
N VAL A 375 20.13 -26.98 -11.59
CA VAL A 375 19.93 -26.05 -12.69
C VAL A 375 21.03 -24.99 -12.73
N ILE A 376 21.33 -24.48 -13.92
CA ILE A 376 22.33 -23.44 -14.14
C ILE A 376 21.67 -22.08 -13.89
N LYS A 377 22.27 -21.27 -13.01
CA LYS A 377 21.95 -19.86 -12.88
C LYS A 377 22.63 -19.05 -13.98
N TYR A 378 21.98 -17.96 -14.40
CA TYR A 378 22.56 -17.03 -15.38
C TYR A 378 23.16 -17.72 -16.61
N PRO A 379 22.39 -18.56 -17.36
CA PRO A 379 22.92 -19.24 -18.52
C PRO A 379 23.41 -18.21 -19.55
N THR A 380 24.72 -18.27 -19.87
CA THR A 380 25.34 -17.44 -20.90
C THR A 380 25.15 -18.06 -22.28
N ASN A 381 25.49 -17.32 -23.33
CA ASN A 381 25.47 -17.85 -24.71
C ASN A 381 26.44 -19.05 -24.97
N GLU A 382 27.36 -19.27 -24.03
CA GLU A 382 28.31 -20.41 -24.10
C GLU A 382 27.67 -21.70 -23.57
N VAL A 383 26.56 -21.59 -22.83
CA VAL A 383 25.82 -22.72 -22.29
C VAL A 383 24.76 -23.15 -23.30
N GLY A 384 25.00 -24.28 -23.96
CA GLY A 384 24.11 -24.91 -24.93
C GLY A 384 23.81 -26.35 -24.59
N GLU A 385 22.90 -26.96 -25.36
CA GLU A 385 22.58 -28.39 -25.24
C GLU A 385 23.82 -29.27 -25.36
N GLY A 386 24.06 -30.10 -24.32
CA GLY A 386 25.17 -31.05 -24.29
C GLY A 386 26.54 -30.48 -23.92
N VAL A 387 26.68 -29.17 -23.72
CA VAL A 387 27.93 -28.51 -23.31
C VAL A 387 28.37 -29.01 -21.94
N ARG A 388 29.67 -29.32 -21.77
CA ARG A 388 30.25 -29.68 -20.48
C ARG A 388 30.24 -28.45 -19.55
N VAL A 389 29.80 -28.62 -18.34
CA VAL A 389 29.73 -27.54 -17.32
C VAL A 389 30.40 -28.00 -16.03
N ALA A 390 31.02 -27.05 -15.34
CA ALA A 390 31.62 -27.26 -14.04
C ALA A 390 31.08 -26.19 -13.07
N ALA A 391 30.90 -26.58 -11.81
CA ALA A 391 30.46 -25.64 -10.80
C ALA A 391 31.55 -24.59 -10.53
N ALA A 392 31.15 -23.31 -10.50
CA ALA A 392 32.01 -22.23 -10.04
C ALA A 392 32.46 -22.53 -8.60
N LYS A 393 33.76 -22.47 -8.34
CA LYS A 393 34.26 -22.51 -6.96
C LYS A 393 33.78 -21.24 -6.26
N ARG A 394 33.05 -21.40 -5.12
CA ARG A 394 32.69 -20.30 -4.22
C ARG A 394 33.93 -19.72 -3.57
#